data_c67c36707788716c503646ffa5c85f0e
#
_entry.id   c67c36707788716c503646ffa5c85f0e
#
_cell.length_a   1.000
_cell.length_b   1.000
_cell.length_c   1.000
_cell.angle_alpha   90.00
_cell.angle_beta   90.00
_cell.angle_gamma   90.00
#
_symmetry.space_group_name_H-M   'P 1'
#
loop_
_entity.id
_entity.type
_entity.pdbx_description
1 polymer ?
#
loop_
_entity_poly.entity_id
_entity_poly.type
_entity_poly.pdbx_seq_one_letter_code
_entity_poly.pdbx_strand_id
1 'polypeptide(L)'
;DRGRELTQVLSQKVFPEFQMNPLNLYYVTLTNYDESFQNVQVVFDKDNLEDTLGEVLSKAGKTQVRIAETEKYPHVTFFFNGGRETPFDGEERILCPSPKVATYDLQPEMSAFEIKDAIINKIKKDAPDFICLNFANPDMVGHTGDLQAAIKACETVDQCTQEVVEMALENGYASIIIADHGNCETMINPDGSPNTAHTTNPVPIILVDAEKKKINER
;
A
#
# COMPACT_ATOMS: atom_id res chain seq x y z
N ASP A 1 -9.56 1.38 6.94
CA ASP A 1 -10.70 0.63 6.39
C ASP A 1 -11.62 0.07 7.46
N ARG A 2 -11.15 -0.71 8.43
CA ARG A 2 -12.00 -1.30 9.48
C ARG A 2 -12.77 -0.26 10.29
N GLY A 3 -12.16 0.88 10.61
CA GLY A 3 -12.86 1.99 11.27
C GLY A 3 -14.01 2.54 10.43
N ARG A 4 -13.83 2.67 9.13
CA ARG A 4 -14.85 3.09 8.17
C ARG A 4 -15.98 2.06 8.08
N GLU A 5 -15.66 0.77 7.97
CA GLU A 5 -16.64 -0.32 7.94
C GLU A 5 -17.46 -0.38 9.23
N LEU A 6 -16.81 -0.28 10.41
CA LEU A 6 -17.49 -0.23 11.70
C LEU A 6 -18.42 0.97 11.80
N THR A 7 -17.99 2.15 11.38
CA THR A 7 -18.83 3.35 11.35
C THR A 7 -20.06 3.13 10.48
N GLN A 8 -19.86 2.54 9.29
CA GLN A 8 -20.95 2.25 8.36
C GLN A 8 -21.99 1.32 8.96
N VAL A 9 -21.55 0.22 9.59
CA VAL A 9 -22.45 -0.79 10.17
C VAL A 9 -23.14 -0.27 11.42
N LEU A 10 -22.44 0.46 12.28
CA LEU A 10 -22.98 0.89 13.56
C LEU A 10 -23.89 2.11 13.47
N SER A 11 -23.67 2.99 12.48
CA SER A 11 -24.35 4.30 12.46
C SER A 11 -24.95 4.73 11.13
N GLN A 12 -24.67 4.08 10.00
CA GLN A 12 -25.06 4.59 8.69
C GLN A 12 -26.06 3.72 7.91
N LYS A 13 -25.83 2.41 7.81
CA LYS A 13 -26.55 1.53 6.90
C LYS A 13 -27.25 0.37 7.61
N VAL A 14 -28.39 -0.04 7.05
CA VAL A 14 -29.10 -1.27 7.42
C VAL A 14 -28.53 -2.43 6.61
N PHE A 15 -28.25 -3.55 7.28
CA PHE A 15 -27.83 -4.82 6.66
C PHE A 15 -28.83 -5.92 7.01
N PRO A 16 -29.93 -6.04 6.26
CA PRO A 16 -31.04 -6.95 6.59
C PRO A 16 -30.61 -8.42 6.63
N GLU A 17 -29.67 -8.82 5.78
CA GLU A 17 -29.12 -10.18 5.71
C GLU A 17 -28.41 -10.61 7.00
N PHE A 18 -27.93 -9.65 7.78
CA PHE A 18 -27.28 -9.87 9.09
C PHE A 18 -28.14 -9.40 10.26
N GLN A 19 -29.38 -8.96 10.02
CA GLN A 19 -30.29 -8.39 11.02
C GLN A 19 -29.68 -7.19 11.77
N MET A 20 -28.82 -6.42 11.10
CA MET A 20 -28.15 -5.26 11.68
C MET A 20 -28.83 -3.96 11.25
N ASN A 21 -29.11 -3.12 12.24
CA ASN A 21 -29.63 -1.77 12.04
C ASN A 21 -28.70 -0.74 12.67
N PRO A 22 -28.62 0.47 12.12
CA PRO A 22 -27.89 1.57 12.76
C PRO A 22 -28.40 1.81 14.18
N LEU A 23 -27.45 2.04 15.07
CA LEU A 23 -27.73 2.36 16.47
C LEU A 23 -27.86 3.87 16.64
N ASN A 24 -28.69 4.32 17.58
CA ASN A 24 -28.78 5.73 17.94
C ASN A 24 -27.64 6.07 18.91
N LEU A 25 -26.47 6.42 18.35
CA LEU A 25 -25.23 6.66 19.08
C LEU A 25 -24.81 8.13 18.98
N TYR A 26 -24.19 8.66 20.03
CA TYR A 26 -23.28 9.77 19.90
C TYR A 26 -21.93 9.20 19.42
N TYR A 27 -21.75 9.21 18.08
CA TYR A 27 -20.64 8.50 17.45
C TYR A 27 -19.48 9.46 17.18
N VAL A 28 -18.30 9.11 17.67
CA VAL A 28 -17.10 9.95 17.57
C VAL A 28 -16.00 9.16 16.87
N THR A 29 -15.36 9.77 15.88
CA THR A 29 -14.18 9.23 15.19
C THR A 29 -12.99 10.15 15.38
N LEU A 30 -11.79 9.59 15.36
CA LEU A 30 -10.57 10.40 15.50
C LEU A 30 -10.36 11.31 14.29
N THR A 31 -10.71 10.82 13.09
CA THR A 31 -10.61 11.57 11.84
C THR A 31 -11.83 11.30 10.97
N ASN A 32 -12.03 12.08 9.94
CA ASN A 32 -13.07 11.86 8.95
C ASN A 32 -12.72 10.63 8.09
N TYR A 33 -13.53 9.56 8.21
CA TYR A 33 -13.34 8.32 7.43
C TYR A 33 -14.08 8.35 6.09
N ASP A 34 -15.15 9.13 5.97
CA ASP A 34 -15.96 9.24 4.76
C ASP A 34 -16.82 10.49 4.86
N GLU A 35 -16.75 11.35 3.86
CA GLU A 35 -17.52 12.61 3.82
C GLU A 35 -19.03 12.41 3.70
N SER A 36 -19.46 11.22 3.27
CA SER A 36 -20.88 10.88 3.18
C SER A 36 -21.52 10.49 4.51
N PHE A 37 -20.71 10.23 5.56
CA PHE A 37 -21.23 9.82 6.86
C PHE A 37 -21.96 10.94 7.58
N GLN A 38 -23.13 10.63 8.12
CA GLN A 38 -23.99 11.58 8.83
C GLN A 38 -23.94 11.32 10.35
N ASN A 39 -24.12 12.40 11.12
CA ASN A 39 -24.18 12.33 12.60
C ASN A 39 -22.92 11.71 13.24
N VAL A 40 -21.77 11.87 12.62
CA VAL A 40 -20.46 11.49 13.17
C VAL A 40 -19.73 12.76 13.60
N GLN A 41 -19.25 12.75 14.85
CA GLN A 41 -18.39 13.82 15.37
C GLN A 41 -16.93 13.46 15.08
N VAL A 42 -16.20 14.36 14.45
CA VAL A 42 -14.78 14.18 14.12
C VAL A 42 -13.94 15.00 15.10
N VAL A 43 -12.92 14.36 15.71
CA VAL A 43 -12.03 15.03 16.68
C VAL A 43 -10.96 15.85 15.98
N PHE A 44 -10.37 15.29 14.93
CA PHE A 44 -9.33 15.94 14.13
C PHE A 44 -9.81 16.04 12.68
N ASP A 45 -9.98 17.27 12.21
CA ASP A 45 -10.26 17.51 10.80
C ASP A 45 -9.07 17.08 9.94
N LYS A 46 -9.35 16.69 8.70
CA LYS A 46 -8.30 16.41 7.73
C LYS A 46 -7.59 17.74 7.42
N ASP A 47 -6.29 17.78 7.62
CA ASP A 47 -5.46 18.77 6.97
C ASP A 47 -5.45 18.44 5.45
N ASN A 48 -5.89 19.38 4.65
CA ASN A 48 -5.73 19.31 3.20
C ASN A 48 -4.24 19.45 2.91
N LEU A 49 -3.57 18.33 2.67
CA LEU A 49 -2.17 18.35 2.26
C LEU A 49 -2.09 18.86 0.82
N GLU A 50 -1.42 19.99 0.65
CA GLU A 50 -1.12 20.58 -0.64
C GLU A 50 0.28 20.16 -1.11
N ASP A 51 0.52 20.27 -2.41
CA ASP A 51 1.78 19.96 -3.06
C ASP A 51 2.31 18.56 -2.77
N THR A 52 1.39 17.58 -2.64
CA THR A 52 1.77 16.16 -2.62
C THR A 52 2.44 15.79 -3.94
N LEU A 53 3.29 14.75 -3.94
CA LEU A 53 4.01 14.34 -5.15
C LEU A 53 3.05 14.09 -6.32
N GLY A 54 1.91 13.43 -6.07
CA GLY A 54 0.89 13.21 -7.10
C GLY A 54 0.33 14.50 -7.69
N GLU A 55 0.10 15.50 -6.86
CA GLU A 55 -0.39 16.81 -7.29
C GLU A 55 0.67 17.58 -8.10
N VAL A 56 1.92 17.56 -7.64
CA VAL A 56 3.02 18.24 -8.35
C VAL A 56 3.24 17.62 -9.74
N LEU A 57 3.20 16.29 -9.86
CA LEU A 57 3.29 15.58 -11.12
C LEU A 57 2.14 15.96 -12.06
N SER A 58 0.91 15.99 -11.53
CA SER A 58 -0.27 16.38 -12.29
C SER A 58 -0.18 17.84 -12.79
N LYS A 59 0.19 18.78 -11.91
CA LYS A 59 0.41 20.20 -12.27
C LYS A 59 1.49 20.35 -13.36
N ALA A 60 2.47 19.45 -13.39
CA ALA A 60 3.52 19.41 -14.40
C ALA A 60 3.11 18.66 -15.72
N GLY A 61 1.86 18.19 -15.80
CA GLY A 61 1.35 17.44 -16.97
C GLY A 61 1.98 16.06 -17.12
N LYS A 62 2.47 15.46 -16.02
CA LYS A 62 3.12 14.14 -16.01
C LYS A 62 2.12 13.02 -15.82
N THR A 63 2.36 11.91 -16.51
CA THR A 63 1.60 10.67 -16.34
C THR A 63 2.12 9.89 -15.14
N GLN A 64 1.22 9.27 -14.38
CA GLN A 64 1.58 8.55 -13.17
C GLN A 64 0.71 7.31 -12.96
N VAL A 65 1.32 6.24 -12.44
CA VAL A 65 0.63 4.98 -12.13
C VAL A 65 0.77 4.64 -10.66
N ARG A 66 -0.34 4.25 -10.05
CA ARG A 66 -0.43 3.65 -8.71
C ARG A 66 -0.80 2.19 -8.87
N ILE A 67 -0.01 1.28 -8.28
CA ILE A 67 -0.29 -0.14 -8.38
C ILE A 67 0.01 -0.85 -7.06
N ALA A 68 -0.96 -1.61 -6.59
CA ALA A 68 -0.84 -2.49 -5.42
C ALA A 68 -1.95 -3.54 -5.44
N GLU A 69 -1.83 -4.53 -4.56
CA GLU A 69 -2.94 -5.41 -4.25
C GLU A 69 -3.89 -4.81 -3.19
N THR A 70 -5.07 -5.43 -2.99
CA THR A 70 -6.18 -4.90 -2.18
C THR A 70 -5.74 -4.37 -0.82
N GLU A 71 -4.88 -5.10 -0.10
CA GLU A 71 -4.45 -4.75 1.27
C GLU A 71 -3.64 -3.46 1.35
N LYS A 72 -2.92 -3.13 0.29
CA LYS A 72 -2.04 -1.95 0.24
C LYS A 72 -2.45 -0.91 -0.81
N TYR A 73 -3.58 -1.12 -1.50
CA TYR A 73 -4.07 -0.17 -2.49
C TYR A 73 -4.33 1.24 -1.93
N PRO A 74 -4.95 1.40 -0.75
CA PRO A 74 -5.10 2.72 -0.15
C PRO A 74 -3.77 3.43 0.15
N HIS A 75 -2.70 2.67 0.41
CA HIS A 75 -1.38 3.25 0.72
C HIS A 75 -0.77 3.96 -0.48
N VAL A 76 -0.89 3.39 -1.68
CA VAL A 76 -0.37 3.99 -2.91
C VAL A 76 -1.37 4.96 -3.58
N THR A 77 -2.60 5.05 -3.11
CA THR A 77 -3.65 5.92 -3.65
C THR A 77 -4.06 6.99 -2.66
N PHE A 78 -5.01 6.70 -1.79
CA PHE A 78 -5.59 7.64 -0.85
C PHE A 78 -4.54 8.31 0.06
N PHE A 79 -3.70 7.51 0.74
CA PHE A 79 -2.69 8.06 1.66
C PHE A 79 -1.56 8.75 0.92
N PHE A 80 -1.08 8.20 -0.19
CA PHE A 80 -0.05 8.82 -1.02
C PHE A 80 -0.50 10.17 -1.60
N ASN A 81 -1.79 10.32 -1.86
CA ASN A 81 -2.41 11.55 -2.36
C ASN A 81 -2.87 12.49 -1.24
N GLY A 82 -2.38 12.31 0.00
CA GLY A 82 -2.67 13.20 1.13
C GLY A 82 -4.11 13.13 1.63
N GLY A 83 -4.78 11.98 1.48
CA GLY A 83 -6.17 11.76 1.90
C GLY A 83 -7.20 12.07 0.80
N ARG A 84 -6.76 12.21 -0.44
CA ARG A 84 -7.63 12.44 -1.59
C ARG A 84 -8.05 11.12 -2.25
N GLU A 85 -9.36 10.88 -2.34
CA GLU A 85 -9.92 9.70 -3.01
C GLU A 85 -9.85 9.81 -4.55
N THR A 86 -10.14 10.99 -5.08
CA THR A 86 -10.18 11.21 -6.53
C THR A 86 -8.77 11.23 -7.11
N PRO A 87 -8.49 10.45 -8.17
CA PRO A 87 -7.21 10.53 -8.87
C PRO A 87 -6.89 11.95 -9.34
N PHE A 88 -5.62 12.28 -9.42
CA PHE A 88 -5.15 13.48 -10.09
C PHE A 88 -5.20 13.31 -11.63
N ASP A 89 -5.22 14.41 -12.36
CA ASP A 89 -5.09 14.35 -13.82
C ASP A 89 -3.78 13.67 -14.21
N GLY A 90 -3.86 12.70 -15.12
CA GLY A 90 -2.71 11.87 -15.51
C GLY A 90 -2.41 10.71 -14.57
N GLU A 91 -3.19 10.52 -13.47
CA GLU A 91 -3.06 9.40 -12.55
C GLU A 91 -3.92 8.21 -12.99
N GLU A 92 -3.30 7.08 -13.22
CA GLU A 92 -3.95 5.79 -13.43
C GLU A 92 -3.73 4.88 -12.24
N ARG A 93 -4.75 4.10 -11.90
CA ARG A 93 -4.73 3.18 -10.75
C ARG A 93 -4.96 1.76 -11.21
N ILE A 94 -4.07 0.85 -10.80
CA ILE A 94 -4.16 -0.58 -11.08
C ILE A 94 -4.31 -1.32 -9.75
N LEU A 95 -5.44 -1.99 -9.58
CA LEU A 95 -5.71 -2.85 -8.43
C LEU A 95 -5.56 -4.30 -8.84
N CYS A 96 -4.64 -5.02 -8.21
CA CYS A 96 -4.56 -6.48 -8.28
C CYS A 96 -5.30 -7.05 -7.05
N PRO A 97 -6.36 -7.87 -7.22
CA PRO A 97 -7.06 -8.42 -6.06
C PRO A 97 -6.16 -9.31 -5.20
N SER A 98 -6.13 -9.08 -3.89
CA SER A 98 -5.45 -10.00 -2.96
C SER A 98 -6.11 -11.39 -2.94
N PRO A 99 -5.36 -12.47 -2.70
CA PRO A 99 -5.92 -13.81 -2.66
C PRO A 99 -6.94 -13.96 -1.52
N LYS A 100 -8.01 -14.74 -1.78
CA LYS A 100 -9.07 -14.99 -0.81
C LYS A 100 -8.71 -16.18 0.09
N VAL A 101 -7.74 -15.99 0.97
CA VAL A 101 -7.30 -16.98 1.96
C VAL A 101 -7.63 -16.50 3.37
N ALA A 102 -7.68 -17.41 4.34
CA ALA A 102 -7.97 -17.05 5.73
C ALA A 102 -6.84 -16.19 6.34
N THR A 103 -5.59 -16.55 6.06
CA THR A 103 -4.38 -15.83 6.47
C THR A 103 -3.33 -15.99 5.36
N TYR A 104 -2.45 -15.00 5.21
CA TYR A 104 -1.53 -14.92 4.07
C TYR A 104 -0.32 -15.84 4.16
N ASP A 105 -0.07 -16.50 5.29
CA ASP A 105 0.88 -17.62 5.39
C ASP A 105 0.47 -18.83 4.53
N LEU A 106 -0.81 -18.98 4.22
CA LEU A 106 -1.32 -20.01 3.32
C LEU A 106 -1.02 -19.75 1.85
N GLN A 107 -0.72 -18.51 1.48
CA GLN A 107 -0.33 -18.09 0.13
C GLN A 107 0.64 -16.90 0.20
N PRO A 108 1.92 -17.13 0.58
CA PRO A 108 2.89 -16.04 0.82
C PRO A 108 3.23 -15.20 -0.42
N GLU A 109 3.05 -15.77 -1.62
CA GLU A 109 3.23 -15.08 -2.89
C GLU A 109 2.19 -13.97 -3.08
N MET A 110 1.04 -14.07 -2.42
CA MET A 110 -0.08 -13.14 -2.53
C MET A 110 -0.36 -12.82 -4.01
N SER A 111 -0.40 -11.54 -4.39
CA SER A 111 -0.58 -11.11 -5.79
C SER A 111 0.66 -10.44 -6.38
N ALA A 112 1.86 -10.77 -5.86
CA ALA A 112 3.10 -10.12 -6.29
C ALA A 112 3.41 -10.36 -7.78
N PHE A 113 3.16 -11.57 -8.29
CA PHE A 113 3.39 -11.89 -9.70
C PHE A 113 2.43 -11.13 -10.63
N GLU A 114 1.17 -10.99 -10.26
CA GLU A 114 0.17 -10.22 -11.01
C GLU A 114 0.54 -8.74 -11.05
N ILE A 115 0.99 -8.18 -9.94
CA ILE A 115 1.48 -6.80 -9.84
C ILE A 115 2.68 -6.61 -10.78
N LYS A 116 3.66 -7.50 -10.68
CA LYS A 116 4.87 -7.48 -11.52
C LYS A 116 4.50 -7.52 -13.00
N ASP A 117 3.65 -8.47 -13.43
CA ASP A 117 3.27 -8.62 -14.81
C ASP A 117 2.48 -7.39 -15.34
N ALA A 118 1.56 -6.87 -14.52
CA ALA A 118 0.77 -5.70 -14.86
C ALA A 118 1.64 -4.46 -15.08
N ILE A 119 2.60 -4.20 -14.16
CA ILE A 119 3.45 -3.01 -14.29
C ILE A 119 4.49 -3.14 -15.43
N ILE A 120 5.05 -4.32 -15.63
CA ILE A 120 5.96 -4.57 -16.76
C ILE A 120 5.24 -4.32 -18.09
N ASN A 121 4.02 -4.81 -18.26
CA ASN A 121 3.20 -4.55 -19.44
C ASN A 121 2.90 -3.06 -19.59
N LYS A 122 2.62 -2.36 -18.49
CA LYS A 122 2.34 -0.92 -18.49
C LYS A 122 3.56 -0.10 -18.91
N ILE A 123 4.74 -0.42 -18.38
CA ILE A 123 6.01 0.22 -18.78
C ILE A 123 6.24 0.07 -20.28
N LYS A 124 6.11 -1.15 -20.80
CA LYS A 124 6.34 -1.44 -22.23
C LYS A 124 5.37 -0.72 -23.16
N LYS A 125 4.11 -0.57 -22.73
CA LYS A 125 3.05 -0.04 -23.58
C LYS A 125 2.96 1.48 -23.55
N ASP A 126 2.98 2.06 -22.35
CA ASP A 126 2.57 3.45 -22.15
C ASP A 126 3.70 4.33 -21.59
N ALA A 127 4.76 3.73 -21.04
CA ALA A 127 5.94 4.39 -20.46
C ALA A 127 5.57 5.61 -19.56
N PRO A 128 4.79 5.42 -18.46
CA PRO A 128 4.38 6.53 -17.61
C PRO A 128 5.58 7.24 -16.99
N ASP A 129 5.47 8.55 -16.75
CA ASP A 129 6.58 9.35 -16.19
C ASP A 129 6.92 8.95 -14.72
N PHE A 130 5.93 8.47 -13.95
CA PHE A 130 6.11 8.07 -12.54
C PHE A 130 5.29 6.83 -12.21
N ILE A 131 5.88 5.94 -11.42
CA ILE A 131 5.24 4.71 -10.93
C ILE A 131 5.41 4.64 -9.41
N CYS A 132 4.32 4.47 -8.67
CA CYS A 132 4.33 4.08 -7.27
C CYS A 132 3.73 2.69 -7.15
N LEU A 133 4.58 1.71 -6.84
CA LEU A 133 4.23 0.30 -6.71
C LEU A 133 4.45 -0.15 -5.27
N ASN A 134 3.54 -0.96 -4.73
CA ASN A 134 3.72 -1.62 -3.43
C ASN A 134 3.54 -3.13 -3.57
N PHE A 135 4.46 -3.89 -2.98
CA PHE A 135 4.34 -5.31 -2.70
C PHE A 135 3.98 -5.48 -1.21
N ALA A 136 2.82 -6.05 -0.93
CA ALA A 136 2.28 -6.17 0.42
C ALA A 136 2.87 -7.34 1.22
N ASN A 137 3.52 -8.28 0.55
CA ASN A 137 3.82 -9.61 1.07
C ASN A 137 4.61 -9.61 2.38
N PRO A 138 5.78 -8.92 2.52
CA PRO A 138 6.55 -9.01 3.75
C PRO A 138 5.77 -8.49 4.97
N ASP A 139 4.96 -7.45 4.81
CA ASP A 139 4.15 -6.92 5.89
C ASP A 139 2.99 -7.85 6.24
N MET A 140 2.17 -8.22 5.26
CA MET A 140 0.94 -8.99 5.49
C MET A 140 1.24 -10.40 5.97
N VAL A 141 2.26 -11.06 5.43
CA VAL A 141 2.69 -12.40 5.87
C VAL A 141 3.43 -12.31 7.20
N GLY A 142 4.24 -11.27 7.41
CA GLY A 142 4.94 -11.04 8.68
C GLY A 142 3.99 -10.97 9.87
N HIS A 143 2.81 -10.38 9.70
CA HIS A 143 1.77 -10.33 10.72
C HIS A 143 1.22 -11.69 11.15
N THR A 144 1.43 -12.75 10.38
CA THR A 144 1.00 -14.11 10.75
C THR A 144 1.93 -14.76 11.78
N GLY A 145 3.18 -14.30 11.87
CA GLY A 145 4.20 -14.88 12.75
C GLY A 145 4.82 -16.17 12.23
N ASP A 146 4.46 -16.63 11.02
CA ASP A 146 5.07 -17.80 10.38
C ASP A 146 6.36 -17.41 9.68
N LEU A 147 7.50 -17.82 10.24
CA LEU A 147 8.83 -17.52 9.71
C LEU A 147 9.05 -18.09 8.30
N GLN A 148 8.58 -19.31 8.03
CA GLN A 148 8.82 -19.94 6.73
C GLN A 148 8.01 -19.27 5.63
N ALA A 149 6.77 -18.91 5.93
CA ALA A 149 5.94 -18.12 5.04
C ALA A 149 6.54 -16.73 4.79
N ALA A 150 7.05 -16.06 5.82
CA ALA A 150 7.72 -14.76 5.70
C ALA A 150 8.98 -14.81 4.81
N ILE A 151 9.80 -15.87 4.95
CA ILE A 151 10.95 -16.10 4.06
C ILE A 151 10.47 -16.23 2.61
N LYS A 152 9.44 -17.03 2.36
CA LYS A 152 8.90 -17.23 1.02
C LYS A 152 8.31 -15.94 0.44
N ALA A 153 7.64 -15.14 1.27
CA ALA A 153 7.14 -13.82 0.88
C ALA A 153 8.26 -12.88 0.44
N CYS A 154 9.36 -12.82 1.21
CA CYS A 154 10.52 -12.00 0.89
C CYS A 154 11.22 -12.47 -0.41
N GLU A 155 11.43 -13.78 -0.59
CA GLU A 155 12.00 -14.35 -1.81
C GLU A 155 11.14 -14.02 -3.04
N THR A 156 9.82 -14.07 -2.91
CA THR A 156 8.90 -13.74 -4.00
C THR A 156 8.98 -12.25 -4.36
N VAL A 157 9.03 -11.37 -3.36
CA VAL A 157 9.15 -9.93 -3.58
C VAL A 157 10.51 -9.57 -4.18
N ASP A 158 11.60 -10.22 -3.73
CA ASP A 158 12.93 -10.03 -4.30
C ASP A 158 12.95 -10.35 -5.79
N GLN A 159 12.44 -11.52 -6.17
CA GLN A 159 12.32 -11.93 -7.57
C GLN A 159 11.47 -10.94 -8.39
N CYS A 160 10.28 -10.59 -7.90
CA CYS A 160 9.40 -9.67 -8.62
C CYS A 160 10.01 -8.27 -8.75
N THR A 161 10.67 -7.80 -7.70
CA THR A 161 11.36 -6.50 -7.70
C THR A 161 12.50 -6.50 -8.71
N GLN A 162 13.30 -7.57 -8.77
CA GLN A 162 14.37 -7.69 -9.77
C GLN A 162 13.82 -7.52 -11.18
N GLU A 163 12.79 -8.29 -11.57
CA GLU A 163 12.22 -8.26 -12.90
C GLU A 163 11.63 -6.87 -13.25
N VAL A 164 10.96 -6.21 -12.29
CA VAL A 164 10.42 -4.86 -12.50
C VAL A 164 11.53 -3.83 -12.66
N VAL A 165 12.56 -3.88 -11.82
CA VAL A 165 13.69 -2.93 -11.85
C VAL A 165 14.53 -3.09 -13.12
N GLU A 166 14.80 -4.32 -13.55
CA GLU A 166 15.48 -4.60 -14.81
C GLU A 166 14.70 -4.01 -16.00
N MET A 167 13.38 -4.25 -16.05
CA MET A 167 12.51 -3.69 -17.08
C MET A 167 12.46 -2.17 -17.03
N ALA A 168 12.38 -1.58 -15.83
CA ALA A 168 12.41 -0.13 -15.65
C ALA A 168 13.72 0.47 -16.16
N LEU A 169 14.86 -0.12 -15.80
CA LEU A 169 16.17 0.33 -16.25
C LEU A 169 16.34 0.26 -17.78
N GLU A 170 15.89 -0.83 -18.41
CA GLU A 170 15.89 -0.99 -19.86
C GLU A 170 15.06 0.08 -20.59
N ASN A 171 14.05 0.63 -19.91
CA ASN A 171 13.17 1.68 -20.44
C ASN A 171 13.56 3.10 -19.95
N GLY A 172 14.75 3.27 -19.36
CA GLY A 172 15.30 4.57 -19.00
C GLY A 172 14.78 5.14 -17.67
N TYR A 173 14.18 4.32 -16.81
CA TYR A 173 13.78 4.74 -15.47
C TYR A 173 14.93 4.63 -14.47
N ALA A 174 14.92 5.48 -13.47
CA ALA A 174 15.58 5.25 -12.20
C ALA A 174 14.56 4.65 -11.22
N SER A 175 15.00 3.70 -10.40
CA SER A 175 14.16 3.05 -9.39
C SER A 175 14.67 3.34 -7.98
N ILE A 176 13.76 3.67 -7.06
CA ILE A 176 14.03 3.77 -5.63
C ILE A 176 13.23 2.67 -4.95
N ILE A 177 13.92 1.75 -4.28
CA ILE A 177 13.33 0.64 -3.53
C ILE A 177 13.44 1.00 -2.05
N ILE A 178 12.31 1.02 -1.36
CA ILE A 178 12.20 1.36 0.07
C ILE A 178 11.19 0.46 0.74
N ALA A 179 11.20 0.46 2.08
CA ALA A 179 10.06 0.00 2.88
C ALA A 179 9.52 1.18 3.69
N ASP A 180 8.25 1.13 4.05
CA ASP A 180 7.57 2.14 4.88
C ASP A 180 7.85 1.93 6.39
N HIS A 181 8.10 0.68 6.80
CA HIS A 181 8.47 0.28 8.16
C HIS A 181 9.10 -1.12 8.17
N GLY A 182 9.65 -1.52 9.30
CA GLY A 182 10.13 -2.87 9.54
C GLY A 182 9.00 -3.82 9.97
N ASN A 183 9.15 -5.09 9.66
CA ASN A 183 8.28 -6.20 10.07
C ASN A 183 9.04 -7.53 10.00
N CYS A 184 9.24 -8.10 8.79
CA CYS A 184 9.83 -9.42 8.56
C CYS A 184 11.29 -9.57 8.99
N GLU A 185 12.03 -8.48 9.20
CA GLU A 185 13.40 -8.55 9.70
C GLU A 185 13.46 -9.01 11.16
N THR A 186 12.32 -9.02 11.86
CA THR A 186 12.21 -9.46 13.25
C THR A 186 10.98 -10.35 13.43
N MET A 187 11.11 -11.64 13.12
CA MET A 187 10.02 -12.60 13.20
C MET A 187 9.94 -13.33 14.55
N ILE A 188 10.97 -13.22 15.38
CA ILE A 188 11.07 -13.94 16.65
C ILE A 188 11.44 -12.95 17.75
N ASN A 189 10.64 -12.90 18.82
CA ASN A 189 10.90 -12.11 20.00
C ASN A 189 12.04 -12.72 20.84
N PRO A 190 12.69 -11.95 21.74
CA PRO A 190 13.77 -12.47 22.61
C PRO A 190 13.36 -13.64 23.50
N ASP A 191 12.09 -13.82 23.78
CA ASP A 191 11.53 -14.95 24.55
C ASP A 191 11.24 -16.19 23.70
N GLY A 192 11.51 -16.12 22.37
CA GLY A 192 11.26 -17.19 21.41
C GLY A 192 9.84 -17.24 20.85
N SER A 193 8.96 -16.34 21.26
CA SER A 193 7.61 -16.23 20.68
C SER A 193 7.64 -15.55 19.29
N PRO A 194 6.66 -15.84 18.40
CA PRO A 194 6.53 -15.12 17.14
C PRO A 194 6.34 -13.62 17.37
N ASN A 195 7.05 -12.79 16.60
CA ASN A 195 6.75 -11.37 16.49
C ASN A 195 5.80 -11.15 15.30
N THR A 196 4.71 -10.46 15.54
CA THR A 196 3.68 -10.15 14.53
C THR A 196 3.43 -8.65 14.40
N ALA A 197 4.29 -7.83 14.99
CA ALA A 197 4.15 -6.37 15.02
C ALA A 197 5.20 -5.69 14.14
N HIS A 198 4.89 -4.48 13.70
CA HIS A 198 5.89 -3.62 13.08
C HIS A 198 7.04 -3.32 14.03
N THR A 199 8.22 -3.08 13.46
CA THR A 199 9.40 -2.66 14.21
C THR A 199 9.76 -1.21 13.88
N THR A 200 10.58 -0.61 14.74
CA THR A 200 11.19 0.70 14.52
C THR A 200 12.61 0.60 13.95
N ASN A 201 12.98 -0.57 13.45
CA ASN A 201 14.28 -0.77 12.84
C ASN A 201 14.42 0.09 11.57
N PRO A 202 15.64 0.59 11.27
CA PRO A 202 15.89 1.26 10.01
C PRO A 202 15.57 0.36 8.82
N VAL A 203 14.93 0.93 7.81
CA VAL A 203 14.62 0.24 6.56
C VAL A 203 15.63 0.58 5.48
N PRO A 204 15.88 -0.33 4.51
CA PRO A 204 16.81 -0.05 3.43
C PRO A 204 16.25 1.01 2.47
N ILE A 205 17.16 1.77 1.86
CA ILE A 205 16.87 2.58 0.68
C ILE A 205 17.90 2.22 -0.41
N ILE A 206 17.42 1.79 -1.57
CA ILE A 206 18.25 1.36 -2.70
C ILE A 206 17.90 2.19 -3.92
N LEU A 207 18.89 2.86 -4.50
CA LEU A 207 18.76 3.56 -5.77
C LEU A 207 19.38 2.71 -6.88
N VAL A 208 18.60 2.43 -7.92
CA VAL A 208 19.06 1.80 -9.17
C VAL A 208 18.90 2.80 -10.30
N ASP A 209 20.04 3.21 -10.89
CA ASP A 209 20.10 4.22 -11.95
C ASP A 209 21.24 3.87 -12.92
N ALA A 210 21.00 4.05 -14.22
CA ALA A 210 22.01 3.80 -15.25
C ALA A 210 23.27 4.67 -15.08
N GLU A 211 23.13 5.88 -14.52
CA GLU A 211 24.25 6.80 -14.27
C GLU A 211 25.01 6.50 -12.98
N LYS A 212 24.64 5.46 -12.23
CA LYS A 212 25.28 5.05 -10.96
C LYS A 212 25.38 6.20 -9.94
N LYS A 213 24.34 7.00 -9.81
CA LYS A 213 24.27 8.08 -8.80
C LYS A 213 24.39 7.49 -7.39
N LYS A 214 25.05 8.24 -6.51
CA LYS A 214 25.12 7.88 -5.07
C LYS A 214 24.05 8.61 -4.30
N ILE A 215 23.45 7.92 -3.33
CA ILE A 215 22.63 8.55 -2.30
C ILE A 215 23.59 9.12 -1.26
N ASN A 216 23.40 10.39 -0.87
CA ASN A 216 24.19 10.98 0.20
C ASN A 216 23.74 10.41 1.54
N GLU A 217 24.67 9.87 2.30
CA GLU A 217 24.45 9.57 3.72
C GLU A 217 24.27 10.89 4.49
N ARG A 218 23.23 10.95 5.30
CA ARG A 218 23.03 12.06 6.25
C ARG A 218 23.30 11.60 7.66
#